data_f003632c91fc5979a98e8b6280ff05e1
#
_entry.id   f003632c91fc5979a98e8b6280ff05e1
#
_cell.length_a   1.000
_cell.length_b   1.000
_cell.length_c   1.000
_cell.angle_alpha   90.00
_cell.angle_beta   90.00
_cell.angle_gamma   90.00
#
_symmetry.space_group_name_H-M   'P 1'
#
loop_
_entity.id
_entity.type
_entity.pdbx_description
1 polymer ?
#
loop_
_entity_poly.entity_id
_entity_poly.type
_entity_poly.pdbx_seq_one_letter_code
_entity_poly.pdbx_strand_id
1 'polypeptide(L)'
;MAQAKQDMGSGSVKKLMLQLMIPAVVAQVVNLLYNIVDRIYIGHIEGIGAAALTGVGLFTPILMLLNAFAMLVGAGGAPRTAIALGQGDRQQAEKIISNSFTVLMLFAVVLTIGFYAGAPALLRLFGASDATLPYALSYSRIYILGSVFVLLVLGMNPFITTQGFAKTSMLTTVIGAVINIILDPILIFGFGLGVQGAAIATVLSQAVGAAWILRFLTGKKTILRLRKDYLRPEKQVILPVLALGISTFVMLSTESLLSISFSSSLARYGGDVAVGAMTVITSASQLCTLPIQGICQGGQPVTSFNFGAGKKPRVKEAFRFQLTLCGVYTCVFWLLMMLVPGAVAGIFTSDSALISYTTWAMRIYMAGIFAMGFQIACQQSFMALGQAKVSLLLACLRKIILLIPLIFILPHLVADPVFGVFLAEPVSDILAATITTFTFFTRFDRILDKGAAKV
;
A
#
# COMPACT_ATOMS: atom_id res chain seq x y z
N MET A 1 17.44 -4.53 25.13
CA MET A 1 17.66 -5.92 24.68
C MET A 1 18.21 -5.88 23.26
N ALA A 2 19.44 -6.34 23.05
CA ALA A 2 20.03 -6.44 21.70
C ALA A 2 19.22 -7.50 20.93
N GLN A 3 18.51 -7.07 19.87
CA GLN A 3 17.92 -8.00 18.91
C GLN A 3 19.09 -8.74 18.25
N ALA A 4 19.20 -10.05 18.52
CA ALA A 4 20.20 -10.89 17.89
C ALA A 4 20.11 -10.69 16.37
N LYS A 5 21.27 -10.53 15.74
CA LYS A 5 21.45 -10.51 14.29
C LYS A 5 20.68 -11.71 13.69
N GLN A 6 19.49 -11.48 13.18
CA GLN A 6 18.71 -12.56 12.56
C GLN A 6 19.33 -12.85 11.20
N ASP A 7 20.12 -13.93 11.15
CA ASP A 7 20.61 -14.45 9.88
C ASP A 7 19.43 -15.03 9.09
N MET A 8 19.00 -14.30 8.04
CA MET A 8 17.88 -14.73 7.18
C MET A 8 18.21 -15.99 6.37
N GLY A 9 19.46 -16.37 6.33
CA GLY A 9 19.95 -17.55 5.62
C GLY A 9 19.99 -18.83 6.45
N SER A 10 19.69 -18.78 7.76
CA SER A 10 19.77 -19.93 8.69
C SER A 10 18.48 -20.12 9.50
N GLY A 11 18.38 -21.21 10.23
CA GLY A 11 17.23 -21.53 11.07
C GLY A 11 15.93 -21.84 10.30
N SER A 12 14.79 -21.90 11.03
CA SER A 12 13.48 -22.21 10.46
C SER A 12 12.93 -21.03 9.64
N VAL A 13 12.64 -21.25 8.38
CA VAL A 13 12.04 -20.26 7.46
C VAL A 13 10.70 -19.76 7.99
N LYS A 14 9.83 -20.66 8.44
CA LYS A 14 8.50 -20.33 8.96
C LYS A 14 8.57 -19.42 10.18
N LYS A 15 9.46 -19.73 11.15
CA LYS A 15 9.65 -18.92 12.35
C LYS A 15 10.15 -17.53 12.01
N LEU A 16 11.12 -17.45 11.09
CA LEU A 16 11.71 -16.20 10.62
C LEU A 16 10.66 -15.33 9.91
N MET A 17 9.88 -15.93 9.00
CA MET A 17 8.81 -15.23 8.31
C MET A 17 7.76 -14.69 9.28
N LEU A 18 7.29 -15.49 10.25
CA LEU A 18 6.33 -15.02 11.26
C LEU A 18 6.87 -13.84 12.07
N GLN A 19 8.15 -13.87 12.45
CA GLN A 19 8.79 -12.78 13.18
C GLN A 19 8.84 -11.46 12.42
N LEU A 20 8.83 -11.51 11.08
CA LEU A 20 8.81 -10.33 10.21
C LEU A 20 7.37 -9.97 9.79
N MET A 21 6.52 -10.96 9.54
CA MET A 21 5.14 -10.76 9.09
C MET A 21 4.24 -10.17 10.18
N ILE A 22 4.33 -10.67 11.42
CA ILE A 22 3.47 -10.19 12.51
C ILE A 22 3.64 -8.68 12.75
N PRO A 23 4.88 -8.15 12.93
CA PRO A 23 5.06 -6.70 13.03
C PRO A 23 4.58 -5.93 11.81
N ALA A 24 4.75 -6.46 10.60
CA ALA A 24 4.30 -5.80 9.38
C ALA A 24 2.75 -5.73 9.32
N VAL A 25 2.05 -6.82 9.67
CA VAL A 25 0.58 -6.83 9.75
C VAL A 25 0.09 -5.86 10.83
N VAL A 26 0.71 -5.86 12.00
CA VAL A 26 0.37 -4.90 13.08
C VAL A 26 0.55 -3.46 12.60
N ALA A 27 1.63 -3.15 11.88
CA ALA A 27 1.84 -1.81 11.32
C ALA A 27 0.72 -1.40 10.33
N GLN A 28 0.24 -2.32 9.49
CA GLN A 28 -0.87 -2.05 8.56
C GLN A 28 -2.19 -1.80 9.30
N VAL A 29 -2.48 -2.59 10.32
CA VAL A 29 -3.69 -2.42 11.15
C VAL A 29 -3.64 -1.08 11.90
N VAL A 30 -2.51 -0.75 12.51
CA VAL A 30 -2.32 0.54 13.20
C VAL A 30 -2.48 1.71 12.24
N ASN A 31 -1.94 1.59 11.02
CA ASN A 31 -2.08 2.61 9.98
C ASN A 31 -3.55 2.81 9.57
N LEU A 32 -4.32 1.73 9.46
CA LEU A 32 -5.76 1.82 9.19
C LEU A 32 -6.50 2.54 10.32
N LEU A 33 -6.22 2.14 11.57
CA LEU A 33 -6.90 2.71 12.73
C LEU A 33 -6.62 4.21 12.87
N TYR A 34 -5.38 4.64 12.72
CA TYR A 34 -5.07 6.07 12.84
C TYR A 34 -5.75 6.90 11.73
N ASN A 35 -5.83 6.40 10.51
CA ASN A 35 -6.54 7.08 9.42
C ASN A 35 -8.05 7.24 9.71
N ILE A 36 -8.65 6.24 10.37
CA ILE A 36 -10.06 6.32 10.80
C ILE A 36 -10.23 7.38 11.89
N VAL A 37 -9.34 7.38 12.89
CA VAL A 37 -9.39 8.33 14.02
C VAL A 37 -9.21 9.76 13.54
N ASP A 38 -8.24 10.03 12.67
CA ASP A 38 -8.01 11.35 12.05
C ASP A 38 -9.28 11.86 11.35
N ARG A 39 -9.93 11.04 10.54
CA ARG A 39 -11.21 11.41 9.89
C ARG A 39 -12.34 11.68 10.88
N ILE A 40 -12.40 10.93 11.98
CA ILE A 40 -13.37 11.17 13.04
C ILE A 40 -13.16 12.55 13.63
N TYR A 41 -11.94 12.91 13.99
CA TYR A 41 -11.65 14.25 14.55
C TYR A 41 -11.99 15.38 13.57
N ILE A 42 -11.60 15.25 12.29
CA ILE A 42 -11.94 16.24 11.26
C ILE A 42 -13.46 16.39 11.09
N GLY A 43 -14.18 15.29 11.08
CA GLY A 43 -15.66 15.29 10.97
C GLY A 43 -16.39 15.93 12.14
N HIS A 44 -15.76 16.01 13.31
CA HIS A 44 -16.33 16.62 14.53
C HIS A 44 -15.94 18.08 14.75
N ILE A 45 -15.31 18.73 13.77
CA ILE A 45 -15.01 20.17 13.85
C ILE A 45 -16.35 20.95 13.80
N GLU A 46 -16.64 21.71 14.86
CA GLU A 46 -17.89 22.44 14.98
C GLU A 46 -18.14 23.39 13.81
N GLY A 47 -19.34 23.36 13.25
CA GLY A 47 -19.82 24.23 12.18
C GLY A 47 -19.29 23.92 10.77
N ILE A 48 -18.15 23.24 10.64
CA ILE A 48 -17.51 22.98 9.33
C ILE A 48 -17.13 21.52 9.07
N GLY A 49 -17.41 20.60 10.01
CA GLY A 49 -16.91 19.21 9.96
C GLY A 49 -17.22 18.48 8.64
N ALA A 50 -18.44 18.59 8.12
CA ALA A 50 -18.83 17.95 6.87
C ALA A 50 -18.04 18.53 5.66
N ALA A 51 -17.92 19.87 5.57
CA ALA A 51 -17.20 20.52 4.49
C ALA A 51 -15.68 20.27 4.60
N ALA A 52 -15.15 20.24 5.83
CA ALA A 52 -13.76 19.91 6.13
C ALA A 52 -13.42 18.48 5.72
N LEU A 53 -14.26 17.50 6.11
CA LEU A 53 -14.08 16.08 5.77
C LEU A 53 -14.14 15.87 4.25
N THR A 54 -15.08 16.53 3.58
CA THR A 54 -15.17 16.53 2.11
C THR A 54 -13.92 17.13 1.48
N GLY A 55 -13.46 18.29 1.98
CA GLY A 55 -12.26 18.94 1.49
C GLY A 55 -11.00 18.09 1.62
N VAL A 56 -10.81 17.46 2.78
CA VAL A 56 -9.68 16.52 3.01
C VAL A 56 -9.83 15.28 2.11
N GLY A 57 -11.05 14.79 1.90
CA GLY A 57 -11.33 13.69 0.98
C GLY A 57 -10.89 13.98 -0.46
N LEU A 58 -11.06 15.22 -0.93
CA LEU A 58 -10.64 15.66 -2.27
C LEU A 58 -9.12 15.72 -2.45
N PHE A 59 -8.35 15.72 -1.37
CA PHE A 59 -6.88 15.61 -1.41
C PHE A 59 -6.39 14.16 -1.59
N THR A 60 -7.25 13.16 -1.35
CA THR A 60 -6.87 11.74 -1.41
C THR A 60 -6.17 11.32 -2.71
N PRO A 61 -6.55 11.75 -3.92
CA PRO A 61 -5.84 11.38 -5.14
C PRO A 61 -4.39 11.89 -5.17
N ILE A 62 -4.12 13.10 -4.66
CA ILE A 62 -2.75 13.64 -4.55
C ILE A 62 -1.96 12.81 -3.54
N LEU A 63 -2.57 12.45 -2.40
CA LEU A 63 -1.97 11.59 -1.39
C LEU A 63 -1.58 10.22 -1.96
N MET A 64 -2.46 9.61 -2.76
CA MET A 64 -2.18 8.32 -3.42
C MET A 64 -1.01 8.42 -4.39
N LEU A 65 -0.88 9.52 -5.14
CA LEU A 65 0.26 9.75 -6.02
C LEU A 65 1.56 9.92 -5.23
N LEU A 66 1.56 10.68 -4.13
CA LEU A 66 2.72 10.81 -3.24
C LEU A 66 3.16 9.43 -2.72
N ASN A 67 2.21 8.62 -2.26
CA ASN A 67 2.47 7.26 -1.80
C ASN A 67 3.01 6.37 -2.93
N ALA A 68 2.48 6.50 -4.15
CA ALA A 68 2.96 5.75 -5.31
C ALA A 68 4.43 6.06 -5.62
N PHE A 69 4.85 7.34 -5.58
CA PHE A 69 6.24 7.72 -5.77
C PHE A 69 7.15 7.24 -4.64
N ALA A 70 6.70 7.27 -3.39
CA ALA A 70 7.46 6.70 -2.29
C ALA A 70 7.67 5.19 -2.46
N MET A 71 6.61 4.46 -2.83
CA MET A 71 6.66 3.02 -3.04
C MET A 71 7.36 2.61 -4.34
N LEU A 72 7.42 3.48 -5.36
CA LEU A 72 8.25 3.28 -6.54
C LEU A 72 9.71 2.99 -6.15
N VAL A 73 10.21 3.69 -5.17
CA VAL A 73 11.57 3.52 -4.67
C VAL A 73 11.64 2.46 -3.57
N GLY A 74 10.73 2.49 -2.59
CA GLY A 74 10.73 1.57 -1.45
C GLY A 74 10.49 0.11 -1.84
N ALA A 75 9.42 -0.15 -2.59
CA ALA A 75 9.07 -1.50 -3.03
C ALA A 75 10.00 -2.06 -4.11
N GLY A 76 10.66 -1.19 -4.89
CA GLY A 76 11.66 -1.62 -5.85
C GLY A 76 13.04 -1.85 -5.22
N GLY A 77 13.44 -0.98 -4.28
CA GLY A 77 14.75 -1.01 -3.66
C GLY A 77 14.91 -2.08 -2.58
N ALA A 78 13.88 -2.31 -1.77
CA ALA A 78 13.95 -3.27 -0.66
C ALA A 78 14.28 -4.71 -1.11
N PRO A 79 13.61 -5.31 -2.12
CA PRO A 79 13.97 -6.66 -2.59
C PRO A 79 15.37 -6.72 -3.17
N ARG A 80 15.78 -5.71 -3.93
CA ARG A 80 17.13 -5.65 -4.51
C ARG A 80 18.22 -5.56 -3.45
N THR A 81 17.98 -4.78 -2.40
CA THR A 81 18.85 -4.70 -1.23
C THR A 81 18.96 -6.05 -0.52
N ALA A 82 17.85 -6.77 -0.35
CA ALA A 82 17.85 -8.11 0.25
C ALA A 82 18.61 -9.13 -0.60
N ILE A 83 18.45 -9.07 -1.94
CA ILE A 83 19.18 -9.92 -2.89
C ILE A 83 20.69 -9.65 -2.78
N ALA A 84 21.11 -8.38 -2.81
CA ALA A 84 22.53 -8.01 -2.67
C ALA A 84 23.12 -8.46 -1.32
N LEU A 85 22.35 -8.34 -0.24
CA LEU A 85 22.74 -8.88 1.08
C LEU A 85 22.89 -10.41 1.05
N GLY A 86 21.98 -11.11 0.38
CA GLY A 86 22.04 -12.55 0.22
C GLY A 86 23.26 -13.01 -0.59
N GLN A 87 23.67 -12.22 -1.59
CA GLN A 87 24.89 -12.41 -2.39
C GLN A 87 26.17 -12.12 -1.59
N GLY A 88 26.06 -11.52 -0.41
CA GLY A 88 27.20 -11.05 0.38
C GLY A 88 27.74 -9.69 -0.07
N ASP A 89 27.15 -9.06 -1.08
CA ASP A 89 27.58 -7.75 -1.59
C ASP A 89 26.95 -6.61 -0.76
N ARG A 90 27.58 -6.39 0.39
CA ARG A 90 27.16 -5.31 1.29
C ARG A 90 27.35 -3.92 0.67
N GLN A 91 28.35 -3.74 -0.16
CA GLN A 91 28.64 -2.45 -0.80
C GLN A 91 27.50 -2.07 -1.75
N GLN A 92 27.08 -3.01 -2.60
CA GLN A 92 25.95 -2.80 -3.50
C GLN A 92 24.65 -2.54 -2.73
N ALA A 93 24.39 -3.26 -1.63
CA ALA A 93 23.24 -3.03 -0.78
C ALA A 93 23.23 -1.61 -0.16
N GLU A 94 24.38 -1.12 0.34
CA GLU A 94 24.52 0.25 0.87
C GLU A 94 24.38 1.32 -0.24
N LYS A 95 24.86 1.05 -1.47
CA LYS A 95 24.63 1.91 -2.64
C LYS A 95 23.15 2.01 -2.98
N ILE A 96 22.42 0.90 -3.01
CA ILE A 96 20.98 0.89 -3.30
C ILE A 96 20.22 1.76 -2.29
N ILE A 97 20.47 1.60 -0.99
CA ILE A 97 19.81 2.40 0.06
C ILE A 97 20.12 3.89 -0.09
N SER A 98 21.40 4.24 -0.28
CA SER A 98 21.84 5.63 -0.33
C SER A 98 21.36 6.34 -1.60
N ASN A 99 21.42 5.66 -2.73
CA ASN A 99 20.85 6.16 -4.00
C ASN A 99 19.32 6.32 -3.91
N SER A 100 18.64 5.35 -3.31
CA SER A 100 17.18 5.40 -3.08
C SER A 100 16.78 6.61 -2.22
N PHE A 101 17.54 6.89 -1.16
CA PHE A 101 17.32 8.08 -0.34
C PHE A 101 17.43 9.36 -1.17
N THR A 102 18.46 9.50 -2.00
CA THR A 102 18.64 10.71 -2.82
C THR A 102 17.52 10.87 -3.85
N VAL A 103 17.09 9.78 -4.49
CA VAL A 103 15.97 9.83 -5.44
C VAL A 103 14.66 10.18 -4.75
N LEU A 104 14.40 9.68 -3.54
CA LEU A 104 13.24 10.10 -2.73
C LEU A 104 13.29 11.58 -2.40
N MET A 105 14.46 12.13 -2.05
CA MET A 105 14.64 13.57 -1.82
C MET A 105 14.37 14.39 -3.09
N LEU A 106 14.85 13.93 -4.24
CA LEU A 106 14.57 14.56 -5.52
C LEU A 106 13.06 14.55 -5.84
N PHE A 107 12.40 13.40 -5.67
CA PHE A 107 10.96 13.31 -5.83
C PHE A 107 10.23 14.23 -4.84
N ALA A 108 10.67 14.30 -3.59
CA ALA A 108 10.07 15.19 -2.60
C ALA A 108 10.10 16.65 -3.07
N VAL A 109 11.23 17.13 -3.54
CA VAL A 109 11.37 18.52 -4.04
C VAL A 109 10.47 18.74 -5.26
N VAL A 110 10.55 17.87 -6.27
CA VAL A 110 9.78 18.02 -7.53
C VAL A 110 8.28 17.94 -7.26
N LEU A 111 7.83 16.98 -6.47
CA LEU A 111 6.41 16.79 -6.17
C LEU A 111 5.88 17.91 -5.26
N THR A 112 6.67 18.37 -4.28
CA THR A 112 6.29 19.51 -3.45
C THR A 112 6.06 20.75 -4.29
N ILE A 113 6.99 21.10 -5.18
CA ILE A 113 6.87 22.26 -6.06
C ILE A 113 5.66 22.08 -7.00
N GLY A 114 5.57 20.95 -7.69
CA GLY A 114 4.51 20.68 -8.66
C GLY A 114 3.11 20.64 -8.04
N PHE A 115 2.93 19.94 -6.95
CA PHE A 115 1.62 19.86 -6.29
C PHE A 115 1.27 21.15 -5.54
N TYR A 116 2.22 21.84 -4.94
CA TYR A 116 1.95 23.11 -4.27
C TYR A 116 1.46 24.18 -5.24
N ALA A 117 2.12 24.29 -6.40
CA ALA A 117 1.72 25.21 -7.46
C ALA A 117 0.40 24.79 -8.11
N GLY A 118 0.21 23.49 -8.36
CA GLY A 118 -0.96 22.93 -9.02
C GLY A 118 -2.15 22.65 -8.12
N ALA A 119 -2.02 22.76 -6.79
CA ALA A 119 -3.06 22.36 -5.84
C ALA A 119 -4.46 22.95 -6.12
N PRO A 120 -4.62 24.27 -6.41
CA PRO A 120 -5.95 24.83 -6.66
C PRO A 120 -6.63 24.21 -7.89
N ALA A 121 -5.87 24.02 -8.97
CA ALA A 121 -6.38 23.45 -10.21
C ALA A 121 -6.71 21.96 -10.07
N LEU A 122 -5.83 21.21 -9.41
CA LEU A 122 -6.04 19.77 -9.15
C LEU A 122 -7.24 19.51 -8.26
N LEU A 123 -7.39 20.27 -7.17
CA LEU A 123 -8.52 20.12 -6.25
C LEU A 123 -9.85 20.45 -6.95
N ARG A 124 -9.88 21.47 -7.80
CA ARG A 124 -11.06 21.77 -8.64
C ARG A 124 -11.35 20.65 -9.63
N LEU A 125 -10.32 20.11 -10.26
CA LEU A 125 -10.45 18.95 -11.17
C LEU A 125 -11.04 17.73 -10.45
N PHE A 126 -10.71 17.53 -9.16
CA PHE A 126 -11.24 16.46 -8.33
C PHE A 126 -12.61 16.77 -7.71
N GLY A 127 -13.23 17.90 -8.07
CA GLY A 127 -14.60 18.23 -7.70
C GLY A 127 -14.73 19.18 -6.50
N ALA A 128 -13.68 19.92 -6.14
CA ALA A 128 -13.79 20.93 -5.10
C ALA A 128 -14.73 22.08 -5.53
N SER A 129 -15.79 22.30 -4.75
CA SER A 129 -16.69 23.45 -4.87
C SER A 129 -16.06 24.69 -4.19
N ASP A 130 -16.64 25.87 -4.45
CA ASP A 130 -16.20 27.09 -3.76
C ASP A 130 -16.35 27.02 -2.24
N ALA A 131 -17.26 26.18 -1.74
CA ALA A 131 -17.46 25.94 -0.31
C ALA A 131 -16.39 25.00 0.31
N THR A 132 -15.92 23.99 -0.44
CA THR A 132 -14.97 22.98 0.08
C THR A 132 -13.52 23.29 -0.24
N LEU A 133 -13.26 24.08 -1.29
CA LEU A 133 -11.93 24.43 -1.75
C LEU A 133 -11.04 25.10 -0.69
N PRO A 134 -11.53 26.06 0.14
CA PRO A 134 -10.69 26.67 1.17
C PRO A 134 -10.16 25.65 2.18
N TYR A 135 -10.98 24.70 2.61
CA TYR A 135 -10.58 23.64 3.55
C TYR A 135 -9.61 22.65 2.91
N ALA A 136 -9.91 22.24 1.67
CA ALA A 136 -9.01 21.38 0.89
C ALA A 136 -7.63 22.02 0.68
N LEU A 137 -7.57 23.31 0.35
CA LEU A 137 -6.31 24.07 0.18
C LEU A 137 -5.56 24.24 1.49
N SER A 138 -6.27 24.56 2.57
CA SER A 138 -5.67 24.73 3.90
C SER A 138 -4.97 23.44 4.37
N TYR A 139 -5.61 22.28 4.17
CA TYR A 139 -5.03 20.99 4.48
C TYR A 139 -3.89 20.64 3.53
N SER A 140 -4.14 20.68 2.22
CA SER A 140 -3.22 20.19 1.21
C SER A 140 -1.91 20.96 1.18
N ARG A 141 -1.92 22.29 1.33
CA ARG A 141 -0.70 23.09 1.31
C ARG A 141 0.26 22.71 2.45
N ILE A 142 -0.26 22.50 3.66
CA ILE A 142 0.54 22.10 4.82
C ILE A 142 1.08 20.67 4.58
N TYR A 143 0.19 19.76 4.14
CA TYR A 143 0.58 18.39 3.90
C TYR A 143 1.64 18.26 2.79
N ILE A 144 1.47 18.99 1.68
CA ILE A 144 2.42 18.99 0.54
C ILE A 144 3.80 19.50 0.97
N LEU A 145 3.86 20.56 1.78
CA LEU A 145 5.15 21.04 2.34
C LEU A 145 5.82 19.97 3.23
N GLY A 146 5.03 19.20 3.97
CA GLY A 146 5.51 18.10 4.78
C GLY A 146 5.69 16.76 4.04
N SER A 147 5.38 16.70 2.74
CA SER A 147 5.40 15.45 1.96
C SER A 147 6.77 14.77 1.92
N VAL A 148 7.86 15.53 2.09
CA VAL A 148 9.21 14.99 2.24
C VAL A 148 9.31 13.95 3.35
N PHE A 149 8.66 14.18 4.49
CA PHE A 149 8.67 13.23 5.60
C PHE A 149 7.85 11.98 5.27
N VAL A 150 6.72 12.14 4.59
CA VAL A 150 5.88 11.03 4.12
C VAL A 150 6.63 10.14 3.14
N LEU A 151 7.28 10.74 2.14
CA LEU A 151 8.08 10.00 1.16
C LEU A 151 9.24 9.25 1.85
N LEU A 152 9.91 9.88 2.83
CA LEU A 152 10.96 9.24 3.60
C LEU A 152 10.44 8.06 4.42
N VAL A 153 9.32 8.24 5.13
CA VAL A 153 8.76 7.16 5.95
C VAL A 153 8.35 5.99 5.08
N LEU A 154 7.55 6.20 4.05
CA LEU A 154 7.05 5.13 3.20
C LEU A 154 8.14 4.51 2.33
N GLY A 155 9.04 5.33 1.78
CA GLY A 155 10.08 4.87 0.87
C GLY A 155 11.28 4.22 1.56
N MET A 156 11.65 4.65 2.79
CA MET A 156 12.83 4.13 3.48
C MET A 156 12.53 3.05 4.54
N ASN A 157 11.30 2.99 5.07
CA ASN A 157 10.93 1.99 6.08
C ASN A 157 11.09 0.53 5.59
N PRO A 158 10.79 0.18 4.30
CA PRO A 158 11.02 -1.16 3.77
C PRO A 158 12.48 -1.62 3.88
N PHE A 159 13.47 -0.70 3.79
CA PHE A 159 14.88 -1.04 3.94
C PHE A 159 15.27 -1.44 5.36
N ILE A 160 14.53 -1.00 6.38
CA ILE A 160 14.70 -1.44 7.77
C ILE A 160 14.22 -2.89 7.91
N THR A 161 13.04 -3.19 7.35
CA THR A 161 12.48 -4.56 7.35
C THR A 161 13.38 -5.53 6.59
N THR A 162 13.95 -5.09 5.46
CA THR A 162 14.89 -5.87 4.64
C THR A 162 16.13 -6.32 5.40
N GLN A 163 16.56 -5.58 6.40
CA GLN A 163 17.67 -5.93 7.28
C GLN A 163 17.28 -6.86 8.44
N GLY A 164 16.01 -7.30 8.52
CA GLY A 164 15.49 -8.14 9.59
C GLY A 164 14.96 -7.37 10.81
N PHE A 165 14.92 -6.04 10.78
CA PHE A 165 14.47 -5.21 11.91
C PHE A 165 12.97 -4.85 11.80
N ALA A 166 12.09 -5.83 11.53
CA ALA A 166 10.67 -5.60 11.35
C ALA A 166 9.99 -4.92 12.56
N LYS A 167 10.43 -5.23 13.80
CA LYS A 167 9.93 -4.53 15.00
C LYS A 167 10.27 -3.03 15.00
N THR A 168 11.47 -2.67 14.54
CA THR A 168 11.89 -1.27 14.42
C THR A 168 11.09 -0.54 13.34
N SER A 169 10.83 -1.22 12.22
CA SER A 169 9.97 -0.73 11.15
C SER A 169 8.52 -0.53 11.63
N MET A 170 7.95 -1.49 12.34
CA MET A 170 6.62 -1.38 12.95
C MET A 170 6.56 -0.19 13.93
N LEU A 171 7.57 -0.04 14.78
CA LEU A 171 7.62 1.06 15.75
C LEU A 171 7.61 2.44 15.08
N THR A 172 8.17 2.59 13.89
CA THR A 172 8.05 3.84 13.10
C THR A 172 6.58 4.20 12.88
N THR A 173 5.77 3.24 12.44
CA THR A 173 4.33 3.46 12.18
C THR A 173 3.56 3.66 13.48
N VAL A 174 3.84 2.86 14.51
CA VAL A 174 3.14 2.98 15.81
C VAL A 174 3.44 4.33 16.49
N ILE A 175 4.69 4.76 16.51
CA ILE A 175 5.08 6.06 17.09
C ILE A 175 4.41 7.20 16.32
N GLY A 176 4.44 7.15 14.98
CA GLY A 176 3.74 8.13 14.15
C GLY A 176 2.24 8.19 14.44
N ALA A 177 1.58 7.02 14.48
CA ALA A 177 0.15 6.93 14.77
C ALA A 177 -0.21 7.48 16.17
N VAL A 178 0.54 7.10 17.21
CA VAL A 178 0.29 7.57 18.58
C VAL A 178 0.47 9.09 18.68
N ILE A 179 1.54 9.63 18.07
CA ILE A 179 1.78 11.09 18.06
C ILE A 179 0.65 11.80 17.32
N ASN A 180 0.21 11.29 16.18
CA ASN A 180 -0.87 11.89 15.41
C ASN A 180 -2.17 11.90 16.23
N ILE A 181 -2.61 10.75 16.79
CA ILE A 181 -3.82 10.63 17.60
C ILE A 181 -3.81 11.59 18.81
N ILE A 182 -2.64 11.86 19.40
CA ILE A 182 -2.50 12.79 20.53
C ILE A 182 -2.51 14.25 20.06
N LEU A 183 -1.81 14.55 18.96
CA LEU A 183 -1.69 15.92 18.45
C LEU A 183 -2.95 16.42 17.78
N ASP A 184 -3.72 15.55 17.12
CA ASP A 184 -4.96 15.93 16.43
C ASP A 184 -5.92 16.71 17.34
N PRO A 185 -6.41 16.19 18.47
CA PRO A 185 -7.34 16.91 19.32
C PRO A 185 -6.72 18.18 19.92
N ILE A 186 -5.43 18.19 20.21
CA ILE A 186 -4.74 19.35 20.75
C ILE A 186 -4.70 20.49 19.73
N LEU A 187 -4.34 20.20 18.48
CA LEU A 187 -4.18 21.20 17.43
C LEU A 187 -5.52 21.58 16.80
N ILE A 188 -6.41 20.61 16.60
CA ILE A 188 -7.74 20.86 16.00
C ILE A 188 -8.63 21.67 16.93
N PHE A 189 -8.79 21.20 18.17
CA PHE A 189 -9.74 21.74 19.14
C PHE A 189 -9.06 22.65 20.18
N GLY A 190 -7.92 22.22 20.75
CA GLY A 190 -7.21 22.97 21.80
C GLY A 190 -6.66 24.31 21.32
N PHE A 191 -5.99 24.33 20.17
CA PHE A 191 -5.49 25.55 19.53
C PHE A 191 -6.48 26.16 18.52
N GLY A 192 -7.62 25.50 18.25
CA GLY A 192 -8.63 26.01 17.32
C GLY A 192 -8.18 26.09 15.85
N LEU A 193 -7.14 25.33 15.46
CA LEU A 193 -6.59 25.37 14.11
C LEU A 193 -7.46 24.60 13.08
N GLY A 194 -8.47 23.87 13.54
CA GLY A 194 -9.39 23.13 12.67
C GLY A 194 -8.64 22.20 11.71
N VAL A 195 -8.98 22.27 10.41
CA VAL A 195 -8.39 21.43 9.36
C VAL A 195 -6.87 21.59 9.23
N GLN A 196 -6.33 22.79 9.49
CA GLN A 196 -4.89 23.04 9.49
C GLN A 196 -4.20 22.26 10.61
N GLY A 197 -4.86 22.17 11.78
CA GLY A 197 -4.37 21.40 12.92
C GLY A 197 -4.16 19.93 12.59
N ALA A 198 -5.12 19.29 11.90
CA ALA A 198 -5.00 17.91 11.42
C ALA A 198 -3.82 17.73 10.47
N ALA A 199 -3.65 18.64 9.50
CA ALA A 199 -2.51 18.60 8.58
C ALA A 199 -1.16 18.73 9.31
N ILE A 200 -1.05 19.66 10.25
CA ILE A 200 0.16 19.87 11.06
C ILE A 200 0.47 18.64 11.92
N ALA A 201 -0.54 18.07 12.59
CA ALA A 201 -0.37 16.86 13.39
C ALA A 201 0.17 15.70 12.56
N THR A 202 -0.39 15.50 11.37
CA THR A 202 0.08 14.47 10.43
C THR A 202 1.51 14.73 9.99
N VAL A 203 1.86 15.94 9.58
CA VAL A 203 3.22 16.30 9.16
C VAL A 203 4.24 16.12 10.30
N LEU A 204 3.91 16.54 11.52
CA LEU A 204 4.79 16.37 12.69
C LEU A 204 4.99 14.91 13.04
N SER A 205 3.93 14.09 13.00
CA SER A 205 4.02 12.65 13.24
C SER A 205 4.92 11.95 12.21
N GLN A 206 4.79 12.32 10.94
CA GLN A 206 5.65 11.82 9.86
C GLN A 206 7.09 12.32 10.00
N ALA A 207 7.31 13.55 10.43
CA ALA A 207 8.64 14.09 10.70
C ALA A 207 9.37 13.29 11.79
N VAL A 208 8.68 12.94 12.89
CA VAL A 208 9.24 12.08 13.94
C VAL A 208 9.54 10.69 13.40
N GLY A 209 8.65 10.11 12.60
CA GLY A 209 8.89 8.83 11.92
C GLY A 209 10.11 8.87 10.99
N ALA A 210 10.25 9.94 10.20
CA ALA A 210 11.40 10.14 9.32
C ALA A 210 12.71 10.30 10.11
N ALA A 211 12.69 11.08 11.20
CA ALA A 211 13.85 11.22 12.09
C ALA A 211 14.26 9.88 12.73
N TRP A 212 13.28 9.06 13.13
CA TRP A 212 13.51 7.71 13.65
C TRP A 212 14.21 6.80 12.62
N ILE A 213 13.71 6.79 11.38
CA ILE A 213 14.29 6.01 10.28
C ILE A 213 15.73 6.48 9.99
N LEU A 214 15.95 7.79 9.85
CA LEU A 214 17.27 8.33 9.58
C LEU A 214 18.25 8.03 10.71
N ARG A 215 17.83 8.21 11.98
CA ARG A 215 18.63 7.85 13.15
C ARG A 215 19.01 6.36 13.16
N PHE A 216 18.09 5.48 12.73
CA PHE A 216 18.37 4.05 12.62
C PHE A 216 19.37 3.78 11.49
N LEU A 217 19.12 4.26 10.27
CA LEU A 217 19.95 3.99 9.08
C LEU A 217 21.35 4.64 9.13
N THR A 218 21.53 5.69 9.93
CA THR A 218 22.85 6.29 10.17
C THR A 218 23.53 5.76 11.45
N GLY A 219 22.80 5.05 12.30
CA GLY A 219 23.24 4.58 13.60
C GLY A 219 24.16 3.36 13.55
N LYS A 220 24.58 2.92 14.75
CA LYS A 220 25.49 1.76 14.92
C LYS A 220 24.74 0.41 14.89
N LYS A 221 23.42 0.40 15.05
CA LYS A 221 22.60 -0.84 15.14
C LYS A 221 22.21 -1.41 13.78
N THR A 222 22.18 -0.57 12.74
CA THR A 222 21.85 -0.98 11.37
C THR A 222 22.96 -1.85 10.76
N ILE A 223 22.57 -2.83 9.95
CA ILE A 223 23.50 -3.65 9.17
C ILE A 223 24.03 -2.85 7.98
N LEU A 224 23.13 -2.17 7.28
CA LEU A 224 23.40 -1.34 6.11
C LEU A 224 23.24 0.13 6.48
N ARG A 225 24.26 0.92 6.25
CA ARG A 225 24.25 2.34 6.57
C ARG A 225 24.00 3.21 5.36
N LEU A 226 23.28 4.30 5.60
CA LEU A 226 23.25 5.40 4.66
C LEU A 226 24.64 6.04 4.60
N ARG A 227 25.32 5.93 3.46
CA ARG A 227 26.68 6.40 3.25
C ARG A 227 26.68 7.69 2.45
N LYS A 228 27.41 8.72 2.94
CA LYS A 228 27.57 9.99 2.21
C LYS A 228 28.23 9.79 0.85
N ASP A 229 29.19 8.88 0.77
CA ASP A 229 29.92 8.56 -0.45
C ASP A 229 29.06 7.98 -1.57
N TYR A 230 27.89 7.40 -1.21
CA TYR A 230 26.95 6.77 -2.14
C TYR A 230 25.66 7.58 -2.36
N LEU A 231 25.61 8.84 -1.92
CA LEU A 231 24.43 9.68 -2.15
C LEU A 231 24.28 10.14 -3.60
N ARG A 232 25.36 10.12 -4.39
CA ARG A 232 25.30 10.47 -5.81
C ARG A 232 24.58 9.35 -6.57
N PRO A 233 23.42 9.64 -7.23
CA PRO A 233 22.66 8.61 -7.91
C PRO A 233 23.43 8.01 -9.08
N GLU A 234 23.63 6.69 -9.05
CA GLU A 234 24.20 5.92 -10.14
C GLU A 234 23.08 5.31 -10.99
N LYS A 235 23.04 5.58 -12.29
CA LYS A 235 22.00 5.05 -13.21
C LYS A 235 21.92 3.52 -13.15
N GLN A 236 23.05 2.84 -13.07
CA GLN A 236 23.12 1.37 -13.00
C GLN A 236 22.48 0.80 -11.72
N VAL A 237 22.41 1.58 -10.63
CA VAL A 237 21.80 1.21 -9.36
C VAL A 237 20.32 1.56 -9.36
N ILE A 238 19.97 2.76 -9.80
CA ILE A 238 18.61 3.31 -9.66
C ILE A 238 17.66 2.79 -10.73
N LEU A 239 18.08 2.63 -11.99
CA LEU A 239 17.16 2.15 -13.03
C LEU A 239 16.55 0.78 -12.73
N PRO A 240 17.31 -0.22 -12.23
CA PRO A 240 16.72 -1.49 -11.82
C PRO A 240 15.79 -1.37 -10.60
N VAL A 241 16.06 -0.45 -9.67
CA VAL A 241 15.17 -0.16 -8.53
C VAL A 241 13.84 0.38 -9.05
N LEU A 242 13.87 1.44 -9.87
CA LEU A 242 12.65 2.03 -10.44
C LEU A 242 11.90 1.05 -11.33
N ALA A 243 12.61 0.25 -12.15
CA ALA A 243 12.00 -0.76 -13.00
C ALA A 243 11.21 -1.80 -12.21
N LEU A 244 11.71 -2.20 -11.03
CA LEU A 244 10.99 -3.15 -10.17
C LEU A 244 9.82 -2.47 -9.43
N GLY A 245 10.02 -1.24 -8.96
CA GLY A 245 9.00 -0.50 -8.22
C GLY A 245 7.85 0.03 -9.08
N ILE A 246 8.03 0.14 -10.41
CA ILE A 246 7.00 0.67 -11.31
C ILE A 246 5.71 -0.16 -11.28
N SER A 247 5.76 -1.43 -10.99
CA SER A 247 4.56 -2.27 -10.83
C SER A 247 3.72 -1.81 -9.63
N THR A 248 4.34 -1.52 -8.49
CA THR A 248 3.65 -0.98 -7.31
C THR A 248 3.15 0.45 -7.57
N PHE A 249 3.95 1.26 -8.25
CA PHE A 249 3.55 2.60 -8.66
C PHE A 249 2.27 2.56 -9.52
N VAL A 250 2.22 1.74 -10.55
CA VAL A 250 1.05 1.56 -11.40
C VAL A 250 -0.15 1.05 -10.60
N MET A 251 0.05 0.08 -9.70
CA MET A 251 -1.02 -0.44 -8.84
C MET A 251 -1.65 0.65 -7.97
N LEU A 252 -0.84 1.50 -7.34
CA LEU A 252 -1.34 2.58 -6.47
C LEU A 252 -1.94 3.73 -7.27
N SER A 253 -1.32 4.13 -8.39
CA SER A 253 -1.82 5.22 -9.23
C SER A 253 -3.15 4.87 -9.91
N THR A 254 -3.40 3.60 -10.21
CA THR A 254 -4.65 3.15 -10.84
C THR A 254 -5.82 3.02 -9.87
N GLU A 255 -5.60 3.06 -8.55
CA GLU A 255 -6.70 3.01 -7.55
C GLU A 255 -7.69 4.16 -7.73
N SER A 256 -7.19 5.38 -7.99
CA SER A 256 -8.06 6.54 -8.22
C SER A 256 -8.90 6.38 -9.49
N LEU A 257 -8.31 5.83 -10.57
CA LEU A 257 -9.05 5.55 -11.81
C LEU A 257 -10.14 4.50 -11.61
N LEU A 258 -9.86 3.46 -10.83
CA LEU A 258 -10.83 2.42 -10.48
C LEU A 258 -11.98 3.00 -9.66
N SER A 259 -11.68 3.80 -8.63
CA SER A 259 -12.68 4.45 -7.80
C SER A 259 -13.62 5.33 -8.65
N ILE A 260 -13.07 6.12 -9.58
CA ILE A 260 -13.86 6.95 -10.50
C ILE A 260 -14.71 6.08 -11.43
N SER A 261 -14.13 5.00 -11.99
CA SER A 261 -14.84 4.10 -12.91
C SER A 261 -16.01 3.40 -12.23
N PHE A 262 -15.82 2.88 -11.03
CA PHE A 262 -16.91 2.28 -10.24
C PHE A 262 -17.97 3.31 -9.88
N SER A 263 -17.56 4.45 -9.29
CA SER A 263 -18.50 5.48 -8.84
C SER A 263 -19.34 6.04 -10.00
N SER A 264 -18.72 6.33 -11.16
CA SER A 264 -19.43 6.85 -12.32
C SER A 264 -20.41 5.83 -12.91
N SER A 265 -20.02 4.55 -13.00
CA SER A 265 -20.89 3.49 -13.52
C SER A 265 -22.02 3.19 -12.55
N LEU A 266 -21.75 3.10 -11.25
CA LEU A 266 -22.79 2.85 -10.23
C LEU A 266 -23.75 4.03 -10.09
N ALA A 267 -23.27 5.28 -10.14
CA ALA A 267 -24.13 6.45 -10.15
C ALA A 267 -25.07 6.45 -11.36
N ARG A 268 -24.58 6.06 -12.54
CA ARG A 268 -25.37 6.00 -13.77
C ARG A 268 -26.47 4.94 -13.74
N TYR A 269 -26.18 3.75 -13.23
CA TYR A 269 -27.09 2.61 -13.31
C TYR A 269 -27.87 2.33 -12.01
N GLY A 270 -27.30 2.64 -10.83
CA GLY A 270 -27.86 2.31 -9.52
C GLY A 270 -28.10 3.50 -8.60
N GLY A 271 -27.74 4.71 -9.03
CA GLY A 271 -27.92 5.93 -8.24
C GLY A 271 -27.10 5.97 -6.94
N ASP A 272 -27.48 6.86 -6.04
CA ASP A 272 -26.75 7.16 -4.81
C ASP A 272 -26.65 5.96 -3.85
N VAL A 273 -27.65 5.10 -3.83
CA VAL A 273 -27.66 3.90 -2.97
C VAL A 273 -26.55 2.92 -3.39
N ALA A 274 -26.35 2.74 -4.70
CA ALA A 274 -25.28 1.86 -5.21
C ALA A 274 -23.89 2.44 -4.92
N VAL A 275 -23.71 3.74 -5.05
CA VAL A 275 -22.46 4.44 -4.68
C VAL A 275 -22.20 4.35 -3.17
N GLY A 276 -23.24 4.52 -2.36
CA GLY A 276 -23.16 4.35 -0.90
C GLY A 276 -22.75 2.92 -0.51
N ALA A 277 -23.38 1.92 -1.13
CA ALA A 277 -23.02 0.51 -0.93
C ALA A 277 -21.55 0.23 -1.32
N MET A 278 -21.07 0.79 -2.45
CA MET A 278 -19.68 0.64 -2.87
C MET A 278 -18.69 1.23 -1.86
N THR A 279 -19.04 2.32 -1.21
CA THR A 279 -18.20 2.93 -0.15
C THR A 279 -18.02 1.97 1.03
N VAL A 280 -19.11 1.33 1.47
CA VAL A 280 -19.08 0.32 2.54
C VAL A 280 -18.25 -0.90 2.09
N ILE A 281 -18.49 -1.40 0.87
CA ILE A 281 -17.77 -2.54 0.30
C ILE A 281 -16.27 -2.25 0.21
N THR A 282 -15.87 -1.07 -0.25
CA THR A 282 -14.46 -0.67 -0.34
C THR A 282 -13.80 -0.63 1.05
N SER A 283 -14.51 -0.11 2.05
CA SER A 283 -14.01 -0.10 3.43
C SER A 283 -13.83 -1.51 4.00
N ALA A 284 -14.80 -2.41 3.74
CA ALA A 284 -14.66 -3.81 4.11
C ALA A 284 -13.52 -4.52 3.36
N SER A 285 -13.30 -4.20 2.08
CA SER A 285 -12.19 -4.76 1.28
C SER A 285 -10.80 -4.37 1.84
N GLN A 286 -10.67 -3.19 2.45
CA GLN A 286 -9.42 -2.79 3.10
C GLN A 286 -9.07 -3.69 4.29
N LEU A 287 -10.07 -4.21 5.02
CA LEU A 287 -9.84 -5.17 6.10
C LEU A 287 -9.25 -6.50 5.59
N CYS A 288 -9.51 -6.84 4.33
CA CYS A 288 -8.90 -8.01 3.68
C CYS A 288 -7.49 -7.69 3.16
N THR A 289 -7.33 -6.60 2.42
CA THR A 289 -6.11 -6.32 1.65
C THR A 289 -4.93 -5.90 2.53
N LEU A 290 -5.15 -5.12 3.59
CA LEU A 290 -4.07 -4.61 4.42
C LEU A 290 -3.30 -5.72 5.18
N PRO A 291 -3.96 -6.71 5.83
CA PRO A 291 -3.22 -7.82 6.43
C PRO A 291 -2.43 -8.65 5.41
N ILE A 292 -2.98 -8.89 4.21
CA ILE A 292 -2.26 -9.60 3.13
C ILE A 292 -1.00 -8.83 2.72
N GLN A 293 -1.10 -7.51 2.58
CA GLN A 293 0.06 -6.67 2.30
C GLN A 293 1.11 -6.77 3.41
N GLY A 294 0.69 -6.78 4.68
CA GLY A 294 1.59 -7.00 5.81
C GLY A 294 2.29 -8.36 5.77
N ILE A 295 1.56 -9.44 5.45
CA ILE A 295 2.12 -10.78 5.26
C ILE A 295 3.18 -10.76 4.14
N CYS A 296 2.86 -10.19 3.00
CA CYS A 296 3.77 -10.14 1.86
C CYS A 296 5.01 -9.26 2.14
N GLN A 297 4.83 -8.08 2.73
CA GLN A 297 5.94 -7.19 3.09
C GLN A 297 6.88 -7.81 4.11
N GLY A 298 6.33 -8.55 5.09
CA GLY A 298 7.16 -9.26 6.08
C GLY A 298 7.86 -10.50 5.49
N GLY A 299 7.25 -11.19 4.53
CA GLY A 299 7.83 -12.37 3.87
C GLY A 299 8.89 -12.05 2.82
N GLN A 300 8.77 -10.89 2.16
CA GLN A 300 9.63 -10.47 1.05
C GLN A 300 11.13 -10.50 1.38
N PRO A 301 11.63 -9.97 2.51
CA PRO A 301 13.05 -9.99 2.83
C PRO A 301 13.64 -11.41 2.90
N VAL A 302 12.91 -12.36 3.46
CA VAL A 302 13.35 -13.76 3.58
C VAL A 302 13.47 -14.40 2.20
N THR A 303 12.47 -14.22 1.35
CA THR A 303 12.46 -14.73 -0.02
C THR A 303 13.60 -14.13 -0.84
N SER A 304 13.75 -12.80 -0.83
CA SER A 304 14.75 -12.06 -1.61
C SER A 304 16.17 -12.37 -1.15
N PHE A 305 16.43 -12.42 0.16
CA PHE A 305 17.75 -12.77 0.71
C PHE A 305 18.16 -14.18 0.32
N ASN A 306 17.29 -15.19 0.53
CA ASN A 306 17.62 -16.57 0.22
C ASN A 306 17.74 -16.82 -1.30
N PHE A 307 17.02 -16.03 -2.12
CA PHE A 307 17.21 -16.03 -3.57
C PHE A 307 18.61 -15.49 -3.94
N GLY A 308 19.01 -14.36 -3.34
CA GLY A 308 20.37 -13.81 -3.50
C GLY A 308 21.48 -14.77 -3.07
N ALA A 309 21.24 -15.48 -1.96
CA ALA A 309 22.17 -16.49 -1.43
C ALA A 309 22.16 -17.84 -2.19
N GLY A 310 21.34 -18.00 -3.24
CA GLY A 310 21.24 -19.23 -4.02
C GLY A 310 20.56 -20.41 -3.29
N LYS A 311 19.90 -20.15 -2.13
CA LYS A 311 19.27 -21.18 -1.28
C LYS A 311 17.87 -21.55 -1.77
N LYS A 312 17.78 -22.17 -2.96
CA LYS A 312 16.51 -22.53 -3.62
C LYS A 312 15.48 -23.26 -2.73
N PRO A 313 15.84 -24.26 -1.90
CA PRO A 313 14.85 -24.94 -1.05
C PRO A 313 14.17 -23.98 -0.07
N ARG A 314 14.94 -23.02 0.50
CA ARG A 314 14.42 -22.03 1.43
C ARG A 314 13.49 -21.02 0.75
N VAL A 315 13.78 -20.64 -0.50
CA VAL A 315 12.90 -19.78 -1.30
C VAL A 315 11.56 -20.49 -1.56
N LYS A 316 11.61 -21.78 -1.92
CA LYS A 316 10.40 -22.59 -2.13
C LYS A 316 9.58 -22.74 -0.85
N GLU A 317 10.23 -22.98 0.28
CA GLU A 317 9.56 -23.07 1.60
C GLU A 317 8.92 -21.72 1.99
N ALA A 318 9.63 -20.60 1.81
CA ALA A 318 9.11 -19.27 2.08
C ALA A 318 7.89 -18.94 1.22
N PHE A 319 7.96 -19.20 -0.08
CA PHE A 319 6.84 -19.00 -0.99
C PHE A 319 5.63 -19.84 -0.60
N ARG A 320 5.81 -21.14 -0.35
CA ARG A 320 4.70 -22.04 0.03
C ARG A 320 4.04 -21.56 1.32
N PHE A 321 4.83 -21.15 2.30
CA PHE A 321 4.31 -20.65 3.57
C PHE A 321 3.52 -19.35 3.38
N GLN A 322 4.04 -18.39 2.62
CA GLN A 322 3.34 -17.14 2.30
C GLN A 322 2.04 -17.40 1.53
N LEU A 323 2.08 -18.26 0.50
CA LEU A 323 0.91 -18.63 -0.30
C LEU A 323 -0.19 -19.26 0.56
N THR A 324 0.20 -20.18 1.47
CA THR A 324 -0.74 -20.83 2.39
C THR A 324 -1.39 -19.83 3.33
N LEU A 325 -0.60 -18.92 3.94
CA LEU A 325 -1.14 -17.91 4.84
C LEU A 325 -2.11 -16.95 4.13
N CYS A 326 -1.72 -16.44 2.95
CA CYS A 326 -2.57 -15.55 2.17
C CYS A 326 -3.84 -16.28 1.72
N GLY A 327 -3.73 -17.52 1.22
CA GLY A 327 -4.87 -18.31 0.76
C GLY A 327 -5.84 -18.65 1.90
N VAL A 328 -5.34 -19.12 3.05
CA VAL A 328 -6.19 -19.41 4.21
C VAL A 328 -6.89 -18.14 4.68
N TYR A 329 -6.17 -17.03 4.82
CA TYR A 329 -6.76 -15.77 5.25
C TYR A 329 -7.87 -15.29 4.30
N THR A 330 -7.62 -15.28 2.99
CA THR A 330 -8.64 -14.83 2.02
C THR A 330 -9.82 -15.78 1.90
N CYS A 331 -9.62 -17.09 2.05
CA CYS A 331 -10.72 -18.05 2.08
C CYS A 331 -11.60 -17.87 3.34
N VAL A 332 -11.00 -17.66 4.50
CA VAL A 332 -11.73 -17.38 5.74
C VAL A 332 -12.50 -16.06 5.61
N PHE A 333 -11.86 -15.02 5.10
CA PHE A 333 -12.50 -13.73 4.88
C PHE A 333 -13.65 -13.82 3.85
N TRP A 334 -13.44 -14.55 2.77
CA TRP A 334 -14.49 -14.84 1.78
C TRP A 334 -15.70 -15.53 2.41
N LEU A 335 -15.48 -16.58 3.21
CA LEU A 335 -16.55 -17.26 3.93
C LEU A 335 -17.34 -16.29 4.83
N LEU A 336 -16.62 -15.43 5.58
CA LEU A 336 -17.27 -14.41 6.41
C LEU A 336 -18.15 -13.48 5.57
N MET A 337 -17.65 -12.99 4.44
CA MET A 337 -18.40 -12.08 3.56
C MET A 337 -19.59 -12.77 2.87
N MET A 338 -19.52 -14.08 2.62
CA MET A 338 -20.63 -14.84 2.03
C MET A 338 -21.71 -15.18 3.06
N LEU A 339 -21.32 -15.49 4.31
CA LEU A 339 -22.22 -15.95 5.35
C LEU A 339 -22.93 -14.79 6.08
N VAL A 340 -22.16 -13.75 6.46
CA VAL A 340 -22.68 -12.67 7.33
C VAL A 340 -22.41 -11.25 6.78
N PRO A 341 -22.63 -10.98 5.47
CA PRO A 341 -22.34 -9.67 4.88
C PRO A 341 -23.17 -8.54 5.50
N GLY A 342 -24.41 -8.84 5.94
CA GLY A 342 -25.29 -7.87 6.60
C GLY A 342 -24.77 -7.40 7.95
N ALA A 343 -24.13 -8.28 8.74
CA ALA A 343 -23.49 -7.90 10.00
C ALA A 343 -22.28 -6.98 9.74
N VAL A 344 -21.51 -7.27 8.68
CA VAL A 344 -20.37 -6.44 8.30
C VAL A 344 -20.85 -5.06 7.79
N ALA A 345 -21.88 -5.02 6.95
CA ALA A 345 -22.47 -3.75 6.49
C ALA A 345 -23.02 -2.92 7.68
N GLY A 346 -23.63 -3.58 8.67
CA GLY A 346 -24.16 -2.95 9.87
C GLY A 346 -23.10 -2.29 10.78
N ILE A 347 -21.81 -2.62 10.62
CA ILE A 347 -20.70 -1.90 11.31
C ILE A 347 -20.54 -0.49 10.75
N PHE A 348 -20.84 -0.29 9.46
CA PHE A 348 -20.60 0.99 8.75
C PHE A 348 -21.82 1.89 8.65
N THR A 349 -23.03 1.33 8.74
CA THR A 349 -24.28 2.10 8.61
C THR A 349 -25.39 1.51 9.44
N SER A 350 -26.31 2.36 9.90
CA SER A 350 -27.54 1.97 10.62
C SER A 350 -28.78 1.97 9.71
N ASP A 351 -28.64 2.41 8.46
CA ASP A 351 -29.75 2.44 7.50
C ASP A 351 -30.06 1.03 6.98
N SER A 352 -31.24 0.51 7.34
CA SER A 352 -31.66 -0.84 7.00
C SER A 352 -31.82 -1.06 5.48
N ALA A 353 -32.21 -0.05 4.71
CA ALA A 353 -32.32 -0.14 3.27
C ALA A 353 -30.95 -0.25 2.62
N LEU A 354 -29.98 0.57 3.08
CA LEU A 354 -28.61 0.53 2.62
C LEU A 354 -27.91 -0.78 3.05
N ILE A 355 -28.17 -1.29 4.26
CA ILE A 355 -27.64 -2.59 4.72
C ILE A 355 -28.13 -3.72 3.82
N SER A 356 -29.43 -3.76 3.51
CA SER A 356 -30.01 -4.79 2.63
C SER A 356 -29.39 -4.76 1.23
N TYR A 357 -29.30 -3.57 0.63
CA TYR A 357 -28.70 -3.38 -0.68
C TYR A 357 -27.20 -3.75 -0.68
N THR A 358 -26.45 -3.28 0.32
CA THR A 358 -25.02 -3.57 0.48
C THR A 358 -24.77 -5.06 0.69
N THR A 359 -25.66 -5.76 1.42
CA THR A 359 -25.58 -7.20 1.63
C THR A 359 -25.61 -7.97 0.31
N TRP A 360 -26.53 -7.61 -0.57
CA TRP A 360 -26.63 -8.19 -1.92
C TRP A 360 -25.38 -7.84 -2.76
N ALA A 361 -25.02 -6.56 -2.84
CA ALA A 361 -23.91 -6.08 -3.63
C ALA A 361 -22.55 -6.66 -3.15
N MET A 362 -22.35 -6.78 -1.82
CA MET A 362 -21.15 -7.33 -1.22
C MET A 362 -20.93 -8.81 -1.56
N ARG A 363 -21.99 -9.62 -1.59
CA ARG A 363 -21.90 -11.02 -2.01
C ARG A 363 -21.41 -11.16 -3.45
N ILE A 364 -21.82 -10.27 -4.34
CA ILE A 364 -21.42 -10.27 -5.74
C ILE A 364 -19.98 -9.79 -5.85
N TYR A 365 -19.68 -8.60 -5.34
CA TYR A 365 -18.37 -7.96 -5.45
C TYR A 365 -17.24 -8.79 -4.83
N MET A 366 -17.50 -9.40 -3.67
CA MET A 366 -16.51 -10.20 -2.95
C MET A 366 -16.50 -11.68 -3.32
N ALA A 367 -17.29 -12.11 -4.30
CA ALA A 367 -17.32 -13.51 -4.71
C ALA A 367 -15.97 -14.08 -5.14
N GLY A 368 -15.10 -13.23 -5.71
CA GLY A 368 -13.75 -13.61 -6.18
C GLY A 368 -12.62 -13.38 -5.17
N ILE A 369 -12.89 -12.81 -3.97
CA ILE A 369 -11.82 -12.34 -3.07
C ILE A 369 -10.92 -13.48 -2.55
N PHE A 370 -11.40 -14.73 -2.51
CA PHE A 370 -10.59 -15.90 -2.16
C PHE A 370 -9.41 -16.08 -3.13
N ALA A 371 -9.60 -15.74 -4.40
CA ALA A 371 -8.57 -15.86 -5.44
C ALA A 371 -7.50 -14.76 -5.33
N MET A 372 -7.86 -13.59 -4.78
CA MET A 372 -6.97 -12.45 -4.61
C MET A 372 -5.74 -12.78 -3.75
N GLY A 373 -5.88 -13.63 -2.72
CA GLY A 373 -4.75 -14.04 -1.87
C GLY A 373 -3.68 -14.77 -2.66
N PHE A 374 -4.05 -15.65 -3.57
CA PHE A 374 -3.12 -16.36 -4.45
C PHE A 374 -2.47 -15.41 -5.46
N GLN A 375 -3.25 -14.50 -6.04
CA GLN A 375 -2.76 -13.49 -6.98
C GLN A 375 -1.71 -12.58 -6.34
N ILE A 376 -1.99 -12.01 -5.16
CA ILE A 376 -1.08 -11.10 -4.47
C ILE A 376 0.17 -11.83 -4.01
N ALA A 377 0.06 -13.05 -3.45
CA ALA A 377 1.20 -13.83 -3.01
C ALA A 377 2.17 -14.15 -4.16
N CYS A 378 1.65 -14.56 -5.32
CA CYS A 378 2.47 -14.85 -6.51
C CYS A 378 3.10 -13.56 -7.07
N GLN A 379 2.34 -12.47 -7.19
CA GLN A 379 2.85 -11.20 -7.71
C GLN A 379 3.94 -10.60 -6.83
N GLN A 380 3.75 -10.58 -5.51
CA GLN A 380 4.75 -10.10 -4.56
C GLN A 380 6.00 -10.99 -4.55
N SER A 381 5.84 -12.30 -4.81
CA SER A 381 6.98 -13.19 -4.96
C SER A 381 7.77 -12.91 -6.23
N PHE A 382 7.14 -12.54 -7.36
CA PHE A 382 7.87 -12.04 -8.53
C PHE A 382 8.70 -10.79 -8.20
N MET A 383 8.16 -9.86 -7.41
CA MET A 383 8.90 -8.68 -6.95
C MET A 383 10.07 -9.08 -6.05
N ALA A 384 9.85 -10.00 -5.11
CA ALA A 384 10.88 -10.52 -4.22
C ALA A 384 12.04 -11.20 -4.98
N LEU A 385 11.74 -11.79 -6.13
CA LEU A 385 12.72 -12.41 -7.04
C LEU A 385 13.27 -11.45 -8.09
N GLY A 386 12.99 -10.14 -8.00
CA GLY A 386 13.50 -9.11 -8.90
C GLY A 386 12.92 -9.14 -10.32
N GLN A 387 11.78 -9.79 -10.55
CA GLN A 387 11.18 -9.98 -11.89
C GLN A 387 10.31 -8.78 -12.30
N ALA A 388 10.94 -7.62 -12.56
CA ALA A 388 10.27 -6.35 -12.83
C ALA A 388 9.26 -6.41 -13.99
N LYS A 389 9.67 -6.96 -15.16
CA LYS A 389 8.81 -7.02 -16.36
C LYS A 389 7.55 -7.84 -16.15
N VAL A 390 7.69 -9.00 -15.51
CA VAL A 390 6.55 -9.90 -15.25
C VAL A 390 5.61 -9.27 -14.23
N SER A 391 6.16 -8.69 -13.15
CA SER A 391 5.37 -8.04 -12.11
C SER A 391 4.56 -6.86 -12.67
N LEU A 392 5.18 -6.03 -13.54
CA LEU A 392 4.48 -4.92 -14.18
C LEU A 392 3.35 -5.40 -15.10
N LEU A 393 3.63 -6.40 -15.94
CA LEU A 393 2.62 -6.96 -16.83
C LEU A 393 1.39 -7.46 -16.06
N LEU A 394 1.62 -8.20 -14.97
CA LEU A 394 0.55 -8.75 -14.15
C LEU A 394 -0.22 -7.66 -13.37
N ALA A 395 0.46 -6.59 -12.95
CA ALA A 395 -0.18 -5.43 -12.33
C ALA A 395 -1.12 -4.71 -13.31
N CYS A 396 -0.65 -4.46 -14.54
CA CYS A 396 -1.46 -3.85 -15.60
C CYS A 396 -2.61 -4.78 -16.02
N LEU A 397 -2.37 -6.09 -16.10
CA LEU A 397 -3.37 -7.07 -16.51
C LEU A 397 -4.62 -6.98 -15.64
N ARG A 398 -4.47 -7.05 -14.32
CA ARG A 398 -5.62 -7.06 -13.40
C ARG A 398 -6.44 -5.79 -13.47
N LYS A 399 -5.79 -4.63 -13.33
CA LYS A 399 -6.49 -3.36 -13.13
C LYS A 399 -6.84 -2.66 -14.44
N ILE A 400 -5.90 -2.56 -15.36
CA ILE A 400 -6.05 -1.77 -16.58
C ILE A 400 -6.68 -2.60 -17.71
N ILE A 401 -6.21 -3.85 -17.89
CA ILE A 401 -6.63 -4.68 -19.04
C ILE A 401 -7.93 -5.42 -18.74
N LEU A 402 -8.13 -5.89 -17.50
CA LEU A 402 -9.32 -6.65 -17.14
C LEU A 402 -10.36 -5.77 -16.45
N LEU A 403 -10.06 -5.22 -15.27
CA LEU A 403 -11.08 -4.64 -14.40
C LEU A 403 -11.73 -3.39 -15.02
N ILE A 404 -10.96 -2.39 -15.44
CA ILE A 404 -11.53 -1.15 -15.99
C ILE A 404 -12.43 -1.44 -17.21
N PRO A 405 -12.03 -2.22 -18.23
CA PRO A 405 -12.93 -2.57 -19.33
C PRO A 405 -14.17 -3.33 -18.88
N LEU A 406 -14.03 -4.28 -17.94
CA LEU A 406 -15.17 -5.08 -17.46
C LEU A 406 -16.22 -4.22 -16.75
N ILE A 407 -15.82 -3.17 -15.99
CA ILE A 407 -16.75 -2.23 -15.36
C ILE A 407 -17.69 -1.58 -16.40
N PHE A 408 -17.19 -1.31 -17.61
CA PHE A 408 -17.98 -0.67 -18.68
C PHE A 408 -18.66 -1.67 -19.63
N ILE A 409 -18.10 -2.88 -19.81
CA ILE A 409 -18.61 -3.87 -20.76
C ILE A 409 -19.71 -4.73 -20.11
N LEU A 410 -19.51 -5.26 -18.90
CA LEU A 410 -20.45 -6.19 -18.27
C LEU A 410 -21.86 -5.62 -18.05
N PRO A 411 -22.06 -4.34 -17.72
CA PRO A 411 -23.39 -3.76 -17.64
C PRO A 411 -24.24 -3.88 -18.91
N HIS A 412 -23.59 -4.02 -20.07
CA HIS A 412 -24.28 -4.19 -21.36
C HIS A 412 -24.52 -5.67 -21.74
N LEU A 413 -23.91 -6.59 -21.03
CA LEU A 413 -23.99 -8.02 -21.31
C LEU A 413 -24.96 -8.78 -20.39
N VAL A 414 -25.36 -8.17 -19.27
CA VAL A 414 -26.26 -8.78 -18.27
C VAL A 414 -27.58 -8.03 -18.19
N ALA A 415 -28.64 -8.70 -17.72
CA ALA A 415 -29.97 -8.13 -17.64
C ALA A 415 -30.07 -6.96 -16.62
N ASP A 416 -29.34 -7.03 -15.52
CA ASP A 416 -29.22 -5.94 -14.54
C ASP A 416 -27.86 -5.26 -14.67
N PRO A 417 -27.80 -4.02 -15.18
CA PRO A 417 -26.55 -3.29 -15.35
C PRO A 417 -25.78 -3.09 -14.04
N VAL A 418 -26.45 -2.89 -12.91
CA VAL A 418 -25.80 -2.70 -11.60
C VAL A 418 -25.11 -3.98 -11.16
N PHE A 419 -25.78 -5.12 -11.32
CA PHE A 419 -25.17 -6.43 -11.10
C PHE A 419 -23.91 -6.59 -11.94
N GLY A 420 -23.93 -6.17 -13.22
CA GLY A 420 -22.79 -6.20 -14.12
C GLY A 420 -21.60 -5.38 -13.63
N VAL A 421 -21.83 -4.19 -13.06
CA VAL A 421 -20.77 -3.36 -12.48
C VAL A 421 -20.12 -4.07 -11.30
N PHE A 422 -20.89 -4.60 -10.36
CA PHE A 422 -20.33 -5.33 -9.21
C PHE A 422 -19.66 -6.64 -9.60
N LEU A 423 -20.14 -7.32 -10.65
CA LEU A 423 -19.57 -8.56 -11.16
C LEU A 423 -18.19 -8.38 -11.80
N ALA A 424 -17.84 -7.16 -12.22
CA ALA A 424 -16.55 -6.87 -12.84
C ALA A 424 -15.35 -7.24 -11.94
N GLU A 425 -15.44 -6.98 -10.63
CA GLU A 425 -14.37 -7.28 -9.67
C GLU A 425 -14.09 -8.79 -9.57
N PRO A 426 -15.07 -9.66 -9.20
CA PRO A 426 -14.79 -11.09 -9.05
C PRO A 426 -14.35 -11.75 -10.37
N VAL A 427 -14.88 -11.33 -11.52
CA VAL A 427 -14.43 -11.84 -12.82
C VAL A 427 -12.98 -11.47 -13.07
N SER A 428 -12.62 -10.20 -12.84
CA SER A 428 -11.24 -9.75 -12.97
C SER A 428 -10.31 -10.45 -12.00
N ASP A 429 -10.72 -10.61 -10.73
CA ASP A 429 -9.91 -11.27 -9.69
C ASP A 429 -9.62 -12.73 -10.03
N ILE A 430 -10.63 -13.50 -10.44
CA ILE A 430 -10.47 -14.92 -10.80
C ILE A 430 -9.58 -15.06 -12.03
N LEU A 431 -9.80 -14.26 -13.08
CA LEU A 431 -8.99 -14.30 -14.30
C LEU A 431 -7.53 -13.90 -14.01
N ALA A 432 -7.34 -12.79 -13.28
CA ALA A 432 -6.00 -12.33 -12.92
C ALA A 432 -5.27 -13.32 -12.01
N ALA A 433 -5.96 -13.89 -11.01
CA ALA A 433 -5.39 -14.89 -10.12
C ALA A 433 -4.97 -16.15 -10.91
N THR A 434 -5.82 -16.64 -11.82
CA THR A 434 -5.52 -17.80 -12.65
C THR A 434 -4.28 -17.55 -13.51
N ILE A 435 -4.24 -16.42 -14.24
CA ILE A 435 -3.12 -16.08 -15.12
C ILE A 435 -1.84 -15.86 -14.31
N THR A 436 -1.93 -15.14 -13.18
CA THR A 436 -0.77 -14.86 -12.33
C THR A 436 -0.20 -16.12 -11.71
N THR A 437 -1.06 -16.99 -11.18
CA THR A 437 -0.66 -18.25 -10.54
C THR A 437 -0.07 -19.21 -11.58
N PHE A 438 -0.70 -19.36 -12.72
CA PHE A 438 -0.17 -20.18 -13.82
C PHE A 438 1.20 -19.65 -14.29
N THR A 439 1.32 -18.34 -14.52
CA THR A 439 2.58 -17.70 -14.93
C THR A 439 3.67 -17.91 -13.88
N PHE A 440 3.30 -17.85 -12.60
CA PHE A 440 4.25 -18.05 -11.52
C PHE A 440 4.80 -19.49 -11.50
N PHE A 441 3.92 -20.48 -11.45
CA PHE A 441 4.36 -21.88 -11.37
C PHE A 441 5.14 -22.35 -12.60
N THR A 442 4.81 -21.85 -13.80
CA THR A 442 5.54 -22.18 -15.03
C THR A 442 6.92 -21.54 -15.12
N ARG A 443 7.14 -20.40 -14.44
CA ARG A 443 8.41 -19.66 -14.49
C ARG A 443 9.27 -19.79 -13.24
N PHE A 444 8.68 -20.21 -12.12
CA PHE A 444 9.33 -20.17 -10.81
C PHE A 444 10.63 -20.95 -10.76
N ASP A 445 10.61 -22.23 -11.17
CA ASP A 445 11.80 -23.07 -11.17
C ASP A 445 12.87 -22.53 -12.12
N ARG A 446 12.49 -22.06 -13.30
CA ARG A 446 13.43 -21.41 -14.25
C ARG A 446 14.08 -20.16 -13.68
N ILE A 447 13.33 -19.35 -12.91
CA ILE A 447 13.87 -18.16 -12.24
C ILE A 447 14.89 -18.58 -11.18
N LEU A 448 14.56 -19.59 -10.38
CA LEU A 448 15.47 -20.12 -9.36
C LEU A 448 16.74 -20.72 -9.98
N ASP A 449 16.64 -21.38 -11.15
CA ASP A 449 17.76 -21.99 -11.84
C ASP A 449 18.71 -20.95 -12.45
N LYS A 450 18.17 -19.86 -12.98
CA LYS A 450 18.97 -18.74 -13.47
C LYS A 450 19.73 -18.03 -12.38
N GLY A 451 19.22 -18.09 -11.11
CA GLY A 451 19.82 -17.45 -9.95
C GLY A 451 19.75 -15.93 -9.98
N ALA A 452 20.21 -15.31 -8.90
CA ALA A 452 20.16 -13.86 -8.71
C ALA A 452 21.25 -13.09 -9.51
N ALA A 453 22.20 -13.75 -10.10
CA ALA A 453 23.31 -13.10 -10.85
C ALA A 453 22.84 -12.36 -12.13
N LYS A 454 21.59 -12.59 -12.59
CA LYS A 454 21.00 -11.98 -13.78
C LYS A 454 19.84 -11.01 -13.45
N VAL A 455 19.62 -10.69 -12.19
CA VAL A 455 18.64 -9.74 -11.69
C VAL A 455 19.35 -8.42 -11.35
#